data_20f2989c0a71211b38d829b1762f3416
#
_entry.id   20f2989c0a71211b38d829b1762f3416
#
_cell.length_a   1.000
_cell.length_b   1.000
_cell.length_c   1.000
_cell.angle_alpha   90.00
_cell.angle_beta   90.00
_cell.angle_gamma   90.00
#
_symmetry.space_group_name_H-M   'P 1'
#
loop_
_entity.id
_entity.type
_entity.pdbx_description
1 polymer ?
#
loop_
_entity_poly.entity_id
_entity_poly.type
_entity_poly.pdbx_seq_one_letter_code
_entity_poly.pdbx_strand_id
1 'polypeptide(L)'
;MSSRLSSLTAYCRSTPTLATPLAAFFTPFMQTRNASILSNLSDNPGAYNKRIRRGRGPSSGKGKTSGRGHKGQKQHGKVPARFQGGQTPQDVVHGVRGFENQFSVEMSPINLNRIQDWIDQGRLDPTQTITLKELAESRCLHGVKDGVKLLARGKEELKTPINILVSRASATAIEAVEALGGTVTTRFYTKPAIKRILQGKSVSSSVPLSAMDAQMVNDSPILTAASAASSFSYRLPDPTSRKDIEYYRDSAHRGYLSHTVEEGQGPSLFFRAPRTGKFQKKSKKTGTAAAARDNRIW
;
A
#
# COMPACT_ATOMS: atom_id res chain seq x y z
N MET A 1 -63.96 10.14 -34.50
CA MET A 1 -64.13 11.56 -34.08
C MET A 1 -63.57 11.66 -32.66
N SER A 2 -62.38 12.13 -32.50
CA SER A 2 -61.72 12.31 -31.17
C SER A 2 -61.17 13.70 -31.11
N SER A 3 -61.71 14.49 -30.22
CA SER A 3 -61.32 15.85 -29.91
C SER A 3 -60.09 15.88 -29.02
N ARG A 4 -59.04 16.50 -29.51
CA ARG A 4 -57.83 16.81 -28.71
C ARG A 4 -58.10 18.08 -27.87
N LEU A 5 -57.98 17.96 -26.57
CA LEU A 5 -57.89 19.08 -25.65
C LEU A 5 -56.40 19.44 -25.47
N SER A 6 -56.01 20.61 -26.01
CA SER A 6 -54.73 21.23 -25.79
C SER A 6 -54.73 22.04 -24.50
N SER A 7 -53.92 21.65 -23.48
CA SER A 7 -53.70 22.44 -22.30
C SER A 7 -52.66 23.51 -22.54
N LEU A 8 -53.05 24.76 -22.44
CA LEU A 8 -52.16 25.93 -22.39
C LEU A 8 -51.50 26.01 -21.01
N THR A 9 -50.19 25.79 -20.98
CA THR A 9 -49.36 26.12 -19.82
C THR A 9 -48.98 27.58 -19.86
N ALA A 10 -49.50 28.33 -18.92
CA ALA A 10 -49.14 29.76 -18.73
C ALA A 10 -47.69 29.85 -18.22
N TYR A 11 -46.86 30.53 -18.98
CA TYR A 11 -45.47 30.84 -18.67
C TYR A 11 -45.46 32.08 -17.73
N CYS A 12 -45.30 31.89 -16.42
CA CYS A 12 -45.06 32.95 -15.47
C CYS A 12 -43.60 33.43 -15.59
N ARG A 13 -43.42 34.57 -16.20
CA ARG A 13 -42.15 35.33 -16.20
C ARG A 13 -41.96 35.92 -14.81
N SER A 14 -41.06 35.38 -14.02
CA SER A 14 -40.55 36.00 -12.80
C SER A 14 -39.48 37.03 -13.15
N THR A 15 -39.74 38.28 -12.83
CA THR A 15 -38.79 39.42 -12.90
C THR A 15 -37.66 39.19 -11.87
N PRO A 16 -36.39 39.42 -12.18
CA PRO A 16 -35.32 39.35 -11.24
C PRO A 16 -35.34 40.58 -10.33
N THR A 17 -35.71 40.45 -9.08
CA THR A 17 -35.46 41.43 -8.04
C THR A 17 -33.96 41.43 -7.71
N LEU A 18 -33.33 42.59 -7.94
CA LEU A 18 -31.97 42.88 -7.48
C LEU A 18 -31.90 42.83 -5.96
N ALA A 19 -31.41 41.70 -5.44
CA ALA A 19 -31.11 41.59 -4.01
C ALA A 19 -29.78 42.26 -3.71
N THR A 20 -29.78 43.21 -2.81
CA THR A 20 -28.62 43.95 -2.29
C THR A 20 -27.63 42.98 -1.61
N PRO A 21 -26.31 43.16 -1.75
CA PRO A 21 -25.31 42.18 -1.29
C PRO A 21 -25.15 42.09 0.24
N LEU A 22 -25.87 42.86 1.03
CA LEU A 22 -25.78 42.85 2.50
C LEU A 22 -26.74 41.86 3.21
N ALA A 23 -27.72 41.32 2.49
CA ALA A 23 -28.68 40.37 3.08
C ALA A 23 -28.14 38.91 3.10
N ALA A 24 -27.03 38.63 2.44
CA ALA A 24 -26.47 37.26 2.32
C ALA A 24 -25.71 36.80 3.60
N PHE A 25 -25.42 37.72 4.55
CA PHE A 25 -24.63 37.37 5.74
C PHE A 25 -25.45 36.90 6.93
N PHE A 26 -26.78 36.97 6.89
CA PHE A 26 -27.66 36.57 7.99
C PHE A 26 -28.72 35.52 7.62
N THR A 27 -28.39 34.58 6.77
CA THR A 27 -29.22 33.37 6.74
C THR A 27 -28.81 32.49 7.92
N PRO A 28 -29.68 32.38 8.98
CA PRO A 28 -29.41 31.37 9.99
C PRO A 28 -29.39 30.04 9.30
N PHE A 29 -28.29 29.31 9.47
CA PHE A 29 -28.15 27.91 9.03
C PHE A 29 -29.19 27.10 9.83
N MET A 30 -30.44 27.15 9.38
CA MET A 30 -31.50 26.29 9.87
C MET A 30 -31.14 24.89 9.41
N GLN A 31 -30.49 24.14 10.30
CA GLN A 31 -30.43 22.69 10.16
C GLN A 31 -31.89 22.19 10.18
N THR A 32 -32.49 22.13 9.00
CA THR A 32 -33.74 21.39 8.82
C THR A 32 -33.43 19.93 9.06
N ARG A 33 -33.58 19.48 10.29
CA ARG A 33 -33.60 18.05 10.60
C ARG A 33 -34.84 17.51 9.88
N ASN A 34 -34.60 16.81 8.78
CA ASN A 34 -35.67 16.15 8.07
C ASN A 34 -36.29 15.12 9.01
N ALA A 35 -37.43 15.44 9.61
CA ALA A 35 -38.20 14.50 10.44
C ALA A 35 -38.57 13.24 9.63
N SER A 36 -38.55 13.31 8.30
CA SER A 36 -38.75 12.20 7.39
C SER A 36 -37.67 11.10 7.47
N ILE A 37 -36.48 11.39 8.03
CA ILE A 37 -35.43 10.36 8.21
C ILE A 37 -35.92 9.24 9.13
N LEU A 38 -36.70 9.58 10.18
CA LEU A 38 -37.24 8.59 11.11
C LEU A 38 -38.33 7.71 10.49
N SER A 39 -39.10 8.22 9.52
CA SER A 39 -40.12 7.46 8.80
C SER A 39 -39.53 6.51 7.74
N ASN A 40 -38.32 6.78 7.27
CA ASN A 40 -37.63 5.99 6.25
C ASN A 40 -36.47 5.15 6.80
N LEU A 41 -36.50 4.86 8.10
CA LEU A 41 -35.54 3.91 8.69
C LEU A 41 -35.85 2.50 8.14
N SER A 42 -35.10 2.15 7.13
CA SER A 42 -35.11 0.79 6.55
C SER A 42 -33.68 0.31 6.42
N ASP A 43 -33.50 -0.99 6.58
CA ASP A 43 -32.21 -1.60 6.30
C ASP A 43 -31.89 -1.57 4.82
N ASN A 44 -30.62 -1.75 4.50
CA ASN A 44 -30.17 -1.85 3.13
C ASN A 44 -30.93 -2.95 2.38
N PRO A 45 -31.30 -2.73 1.11
CA PRO A 45 -31.94 -3.76 0.29
C PRO A 45 -31.13 -5.06 0.31
N GLY A 46 -31.74 -6.16 0.72
CA GLY A 46 -31.09 -7.46 0.85
C GLY A 46 -30.47 -7.76 2.22
N ALA A 47 -30.55 -6.86 3.21
CA ALA A 47 -30.07 -7.11 4.57
C ALA A 47 -30.84 -8.28 5.25
N TYR A 48 -32.10 -8.45 4.93
CA TYR A 48 -32.92 -9.56 5.43
C TYR A 48 -33.31 -10.52 4.31
N ASN A 49 -32.99 -11.78 4.52
CA ASN A 49 -33.56 -12.87 3.72
C ASN A 49 -34.73 -13.46 4.46
N LYS A 50 -35.90 -13.51 3.80
CA LYS A 50 -37.08 -14.15 4.35
C LYS A 50 -36.80 -15.62 4.65
N ARG A 51 -36.89 -16.03 5.90
CA ARG A 51 -36.66 -17.43 6.31
C ARG A 51 -37.62 -18.38 5.59
N ILE A 52 -37.08 -19.26 4.79
CA ILE A 52 -37.87 -20.28 4.07
C ILE A 52 -38.29 -21.33 5.08
N ARG A 53 -39.60 -21.40 5.34
CA ARG A 53 -40.19 -22.42 6.19
C ARG A 53 -40.61 -23.61 5.30
N ARG A 54 -40.06 -24.78 5.55
CA ARG A 54 -40.32 -26.00 4.79
C ARG A 54 -41.33 -26.87 5.50
N GLY A 55 -42.11 -27.68 4.75
CA GLY A 55 -43.08 -28.63 5.31
C GLY A 55 -44.26 -27.96 6.02
N ARG A 56 -44.78 -26.83 5.50
CA ARG A 56 -45.92 -26.07 6.07
C ARG A 56 -47.14 -26.00 5.19
N GLY A 57 -47.42 -27.06 4.45
CA GLY A 57 -48.60 -27.20 3.60
C GLY A 57 -48.35 -26.82 2.14
N PRO A 58 -49.33 -27.15 1.25
CA PRO A 58 -49.14 -26.98 -0.19
C PRO A 58 -48.98 -25.53 -0.64
N SER A 59 -49.63 -24.60 0.05
CA SER A 59 -49.56 -23.16 -0.28
C SER A 59 -48.19 -22.50 0.00
N SER A 60 -47.32 -23.19 0.74
CA SER A 60 -46.01 -22.62 1.08
C SER A 60 -44.93 -22.71 -0.03
N GLY A 61 -45.27 -23.33 -1.18
CA GLY A 61 -44.32 -23.61 -2.25
C GLY A 61 -43.21 -24.63 -1.91
N LYS A 62 -43.04 -24.94 -0.63
CA LYS A 62 -42.08 -25.92 -0.11
C LYS A 62 -42.74 -26.91 0.84
N GLY A 63 -44.00 -27.33 0.52
CA GLY A 63 -44.84 -28.16 1.37
C GLY A 63 -44.39 -29.61 1.43
N LYS A 64 -45.03 -30.49 0.68
CA LYS A 64 -44.96 -31.95 0.76
C LYS A 64 -43.55 -32.53 0.87
N THR A 65 -42.67 -32.26 -0.08
CA THR A 65 -41.31 -32.80 -0.14
C THR A 65 -40.27 -31.86 0.47
N SER A 66 -40.69 -30.72 1.00
CA SER A 66 -39.82 -29.71 1.61
C SER A 66 -38.70 -29.21 0.69
N GLY A 67 -38.87 -29.33 -0.64
CA GLY A 67 -37.89 -28.96 -1.65
C GLY A 67 -36.72 -29.95 -1.80
N ARG A 68 -36.88 -31.19 -1.30
CA ARG A 68 -35.86 -32.25 -1.44
C ARG A 68 -36.03 -33.12 -2.69
N GLY A 69 -37.15 -32.97 -3.42
CA GLY A 69 -37.48 -33.83 -4.55
C GLY A 69 -38.02 -35.21 -4.14
N HIS A 70 -38.00 -36.15 -5.08
CA HIS A 70 -38.52 -37.50 -4.89
C HIS A 70 -37.44 -38.56 -5.12
N LYS A 71 -37.48 -39.66 -4.34
CA LYS A 71 -36.71 -40.90 -4.55
C LYS A 71 -35.18 -40.81 -4.58
N GLY A 72 -34.60 -39.66 -4.61
CA GLY A 72 -33.13 -39.53 -4.62
C GLY A 72 -32.51 -39.68 -3.21
N GLN A 73 -31.22 -40.02 -3.13
CA GLN A 73 -30.50 -40.18 -1.88
C GLN A 73 -30.56 -38.89 -1.02
N LYS A 74 -30.56 -37.72 -1.64
CA LYS A 74 -30.68 -36.43 -0.94
C LYS A 74 -32.04 -36.16 -0.33
N GLN A 75 -33.09 -36.95 -0.68
CA GLN A 75 -34.42 -36.87 -0.07
C GLN A 75 -34.38 -37.41 1.36
N HIS A 76 -33.77 -38.56 1.55
CA HIS A 76 -33.77 -39.30 2.83
C HIS A 76 -32.69 -38.81 3.80
N GLY A 77 -31.58 -38.41 3.30
CA GLY A 77 -30.44 -38.03 4.14
C GLY A 77 -29.64 -36.80 3.64
N LYS A 78 -28.64 -36.48 4.40
CA LYS A 78 -27.64 -35.45 4.06
C LYS A 78 -26.45 -36.17 3.44
N VAL A 79 -26.26 -35.95 2.13
CA VAL A 79 -25.06 -36.46 1.45
C VAL A 79 -23.97 -35.38 1.57
N PRO A 80 -22.73 -35.71 1.97
CA PRO A 80 -21.63 -34.76 1.96
C PRO A 80 -21.44 -34.10 0.58
N ALA A 81 -21.12 -32.81 0.55
CA ALA A 81 -21.08 -32.03 -0.69
C ALA A 81 -20.08 -32.59 -1.73
N ARG A 82 -19.05 -33.29 -1.29
CA ARG A 82 -17.99 -33.85 -2.13
C ARG A 82 -18.05 -35.38 -2.25
N PHE A 83 -19.19 -36.00 -1.90
CA PHE A 83 -19.36 -37.44 -2.04
C PHE A 83 -19.44 -37.86 -3.51
N GLN A 84 -18.56 -38.74 -3.93
CA GLN A 84 -18.40 -39.23 -5.31
C GLN A 84 -18.73 -40.71 -5.45
N GLY A 85 -19.74 -41.19 -4.74
CA GLY A 85 -20.20 -42.56 -4.87
C GLY A 85 -19.31 -43.63 -4.23
N GLY A 86 -18.38 -43.22 -3.34
CA GLY A 86 -17.43 -44.15 -2.69
C GLY A 86 -16.04 -44.19 -3.37
N GLN A 87 -15.88 -43.58 -4.53
CA GLN A 87 -14.55 -43.37 -5.15
C GLN A 87 -13.74 -42.44 -4.30
N THR A 88 -12.40 -42.65 -4.25
CA THR A 88 -11.48 -41.75 -3.54
C THR A 88 -11.60 -40.34 -4.11
N PRO A 89 -11.93 -39.33 -3.27
CA PRO A 89 -12.09 -37.97 -3.75
C PRO A 89 -10.81 -37.43 -4.41
N GLN A 90 -10.95 -36.66 -5.47
CA GLN A 90 -9.86 -36.01 -6.18
C GLN A 90 -9.01 -35.14 -5.26
N ASP A 91 -9.62 -34.53 -4.26
CA ASP A 91 -8.94 -33.72 -3.25
C ASP A 91 -7.95 -34.51 -2.39
N VAL A 92 -8.17 -35.84 -2.26
CA VAL A 92 -7.25 -36.74 -1.54
C VAL A 92 -6.14 -37.23 -2.48
N VAL A 93 -6.48 -37.58 -3.71
CA VAL A 93 -5.55 -38.10 -4.71
C VAL A 93 -4.62 -37.02 -5.22
N HIS A 94 -5.16 -35.85 -5.56
CA HIS A 94 -4.45 -34.71 -6.13
C HIS A 94 -4.53 -33.47 -5.22
N GLY A 95 -4.64 -33.68 -3.91
CA GLY A 95 -4.71 -32.58 -2.94
C GLY A 95 -3.50 -31.65 -3.00
N VAL A 96 -3.70 -30.41 -2.70
CA VAL A 96 -2.64 -29.42 -2.61
C VAL A 96 -1.66 -29.84 -1.52
N ARG A 97 -0.39 -30.04 -1.91
CA ARG A 97 0.70 -30.36 -0.98
C ARG A 97 1.46 -29.09 -0.63
N GLY A 98 1.95 -29.02 0.61
CA GLY A 98 2.70 -27.89 1.12
C GLY A 98 1.82 -26.92 1.90
N PHE A 99 2.39 -25.77 2.20
CA PHE A 99 1.74 -24.70 2.94
C PHE A 99 2.11 -23.33 2.37
N GLU A 100 1.26 -22.37 2.59
CA GLU A 100 1.51 -20.97 2.24
C GLU A 100 2.15 -20.27 3.44
N ASN A 101 3.36 -19.73 3.24
CA ASN A 101 4.07 -19.02 4.31
C ASN A 101 3.42 -17.65 4.55
N GLN A 102 2.77 -17.48 5.69
CA GLN A 102 2.10 -16.23 6.08
C GLN A 102 3.07 -15.05 6.28
N PHE A 103 4.35 -15.34 6.52
CA PHE A 103 5.39 -14.32 6.71
C PHE A 103 6.14 -13.96 5.42
N SER A 104 5.70 -14.49 4.28
CA SER A 104 6.27 -14.12 2.99
C SER A 104 5.94 -12.66 2.64
N VAL A 105 6.95 -11.92 2.18
CA VAL A 105 6.79 -10.54 1.71
C VAL A 105 6.58 -10.56 0.22
N GLU A 106 5.38 -10.18 -0.22
CA GLU A 106 5.02 -10.14 -1.62
C GLU A 106 5.25 -8.75 -2.22
N MET A 107 6.28 -8.61 -3.05
CA MET A 107 6.53 -7.36 -3.78
C MET A 107 5.83 -7.36 -5.13
N SER A 108 5.25 -6.22 -5.51
CA SER A 108 4.70 -6.02 -6.87
C SER A 108 5.85 -5.75 -7.84
N PRO A 109 6.12 -6.63 -8.83
CA PRO A 109 7.20 -6.42 -9.78
C PRO A 109 6.83 -5.37 -10.82
N ILE A 110 7.79 -4.52 -11.16
CA ILE A 110 7.71 -3.57 -12.27
C ILE A 110 8.97 -3.70 -13.14
N ASN A 111 8.81 -3.71 -14.43
CA ASN A 111 9.88 -3.83 -15.42
C ASN A 111 10.17 -2.48 -16.08
N LEU A 112 11.41 -2.28 -16.52
CA LEU A 112 11.86 -1.05 -17.17
C LEU A 112 11.12 -0.75 -18.48
N ASN A 113 10.87 -1.76 -19.31
CA ASN A 113 10.10 -1.58 -20.54
C ASN A 113 8.72 -0.99 -20.26
N ARG A 114 8.03 -1.48 -19.23
CA ARG A 114 6.71 -0.97 -18.89
C ARG A 114 6.74 0.48 -18.41
N ILE A 115 7.79 0.89 -17.72
CA ILE A 115 7.96 2.29 -17.32
C ILE A 115 8.14 3.15 -18.57
N GLN A 116 9.00 2.74 -19.51
CA GLN A 116 9.22 3.45 -20.77
C GLN A 116 7.92 3.57 -21.58
N ASP A 117 7.15 2.50 -21.73
CA ASP A 117 5.85 2.52 -22.42
C ASP A 117 4.88 3.55 -21.83
N TRP A 118 4.87 3.69 -20.49
CA TRP A 118 4.01 4.65 -19.78
C TRP A 118 4.50 6.09 -19.91
N ILE A 119 5.81 6.30 -20.05
CA ILE A 119 6.42 7.61 -20.35
C ILE A 119 6.08 7.99 -21.77
N ASP A 120 6.24 7.08 -22.74
CA ASP A 120 5.95 7.31 -24.16
C ASP A 120 4.46 7.62 -24.39
N GLN A 121 3.57 7.05 -23.57
CA GLN A 121 2.14 7.37 -23.56
C GLN A 121 1.78 8.68 -22.83
N GLY A 122 2.76 9.38 -22.25
CA GLY A 122 2.53 10.59 -21.46
C GLY A 122 1.77 10.38 -20.14
N ARG A 123 1.80 9.16 -19.58
CA ARG A 123 1.12 8.80 -18.33
C ARG A 123 2.03 8.90 -17.11
N LEU A 124 3.33 8.93 -17.31
CA LEU A 124 4.36 9.14 -16.30
C LEU A 124 5.29 10.24 -16.74
N ASP A 125 5.55 11.18 -15.85
CA ASP A 125 6.47 12.30 -16.09
C ASP A 125 7.89 11.91 -15.65
N PRO A 126 8.86 11.79 -16.56
CA PRO A 126 10.24 11.43 -16.23
C PRO A 126 11.00 12.53 -15.49
N THR A 127 10.53 13.80 -15.57
CA THR A 127 11.17 14.95 -14.92
C THR A 127 10.98 14.95 -13.39
N GLN A 128 9.90 14.34 -12.92
CA GLN A 128 9.60 14.21 -11.51
C GLN A 128 10.09 12.88 -10.96
N THR A 129 10.29 12.80 -9.64
CA THR A 129 10.63 11.53 -8.99
C THR A 129 9.43 10.59 -9.03
N ILE A 130 9.59 9.45 -9.69
CA ILE A 130 8.55 8.42 -9.81
C ILE A 130 8.49 7.65 -8.49
N THR A 131 7.45 7.88 -7.71
CA THR A 131 7.21 7.19 -6.45
C THR A 131 6.14 6.09 -6.60
N LEU A 132 5.85 5.37 -5.51
CA LEU A 132 4.79 4.36 -5.49
C LEU A 132 3.41 4.95 -5.84
N LYS A 133 3.20 6.24 -5.56
CA LYS A 133 1.95 6.93 -5.81
C LYS A 133 1.74 7.11 -7.32
N GLU A 134 2.72 7.68 -8.01
CA GLU A 134 2.67 7.92 -9.46
C GLU A 134 2.53 6.60 -10.23
N LEU A 135 3.22 5.53 -9.78
CA LEU A 135 3.10 4.19 -10.37
C LEU A 135 1.70 3.58 -10.22
N ALA A 136 1.02 3.86 -9.11
CA ALA A 136 -0.33 3.38 -8.87
C ALA A 136 -1.38 4.24 -9.60
N GLU A 137 -1.25 5.56 -9.58
CA GLU A 137 -2.17 6.51 -10.24
C GLU A 137 -2.14 6.37 -11.76
N SER A 138 -0.96 6.23 -12.35
CA SER A 138 -0.80 5.94 -13.79
C SER A 138 -1.33 4.56 -14.19
N ARG A 139 -1.66 3.70 -13.22
CA ARG A 139 -1.99 2.28 -13.42
C ARG A 139 -0.86 1.46 -14.08
N CYS A 140 0.36 1.92 -13.95
CA CYS A 140 1.54 1.13 -14.31
C CYS A 140 1.60 -0.15 -13.45
N LEU A 141 1.11 -0.08 -12.23
CA LEU A 141 0.88 -1.23 -11.35
C LEU A 141 -0.62 -1.38 -11.08
N HIS A 142 -1.14 -2.60 -11.19
CA HIS A 142 -2.55 -2.89 -10.85
C HIS A 142 -2.83 -2.88 -9.34
N GLY A 143 -1.79 -2.92 -8.53
CA GLY A 143 -1.88 -2.85 -7.08
C GLY A 143 -0.50 -2.95 -6.44
N VAL A 144 -0.35 -2.24 -5.33
CA VAL A 144 0.87 -2.29 -4.52
C VAL A 144 0.59 -3.21 -3.34
N LYS A 145 1.27 -4.37 -3.30
CA LYS A 145 1.19 -5.33 -2.20
C LYS A 145 2.02 -4.85 -1.00
N ASP A 146 3.14 -5.48 -0.72
CA ASP A 146 4.04 -5.12 0.38
C ASP A 146 5.12 -4.11 -0.04
N GLY A 147 5.09 -3.68 -1.29
CA GLY A 147 6.01 -2.75 -1.90
C GLY A 147 6.19 -3.03 -3.39
N VAL A 148 7.08 -2.28 -4.01
CA VAL A 148 7.40 -2.40 -5.44
C VAL A 148 8.84 -2.84 -5.62
N LYS A 149 9.06 -3.80 -6.51
CA LYS A 149 10.39 -4.28 -6.89
C LYS A 149 10.67 -3.95 -8.35
N LEU A 150 11.70 -3.14 -8.59
CA LEU A 150 12.17 -2.79 -9.92
C LEU A 150 13.01 -3.93 -10.52
N LEU A 151 12.67 -4.35 -11.73
CA LEU A 151 13.33 -5.42 -12.47
C LEU A 151 13.83 -4.91 -13.84
N ALA A 152 14.92 -5.48 -14.32
CA ALA A 152 15.65 -5.04 -15.51
C ALA A 152 15.09 -5.52 -16.86
N ARG A 153 13.94 -6.18 -16.90
CA ARG A 153 13.37 -6.63 -18.16
C ARG A 153 13.12 -5.43 -19.09
N GLY A 154 13.61 -5.50 -20.33
CA GLY A 154 13.51 -4.41 -21.29
C GLY A 154 14.49 -3.25 -20.99
N LYS A 155 15.64 -3.53 -20.38
CA LYS A 155 16.68 -2.54 -20.11
C LYS A 155 17.17 -1.81 -21.38
N GLU A 156 17.11 -2.48 -22.53
CA GLU A 156 17.52 -1.93 -23.83
C GLU A 156 16.49 -0.97 -24.42
N GLU A 157 15.23 -1.07 -23.98
CA GLU A 157 14.12 -0.25 -24.43
C GLU A 157 14.05 1.08 -23.66
N LEU A 158 14.67 1.16 -22.47
CA LEU A 158 14.72 2.38 -21.67
C LEU A 158 15.59 3.44 -22.38
N LYS A 159 15.00 4.60 -22.69
CA LYS A 159 15.65 5.69 -23.40
C LYS A 159 15.75 6.97 -22.58
N THR A 160 14.80 7.17 -21.67
CA THR A 160 14.71 8.40 -20.88
C THR A 160 15.37 8.21 -19.51
N PRO A 161 16.16 9.20 -19.03
CA PRO A 161 16.65 9.20 -17.67
C PRO A 161 15.48 9.35 -16.69
N ILE A 162 15.42 8.50 -15.68
CA ILE A 162 14.34 8.47 -14.68
C ILE A 162 14.89 8.52 -13.26
N ASN A 163 14.21 9.27 -12.41
CA ASN A 163 14.46 9.26 -10.98
C ASN A 163 13.36 8.44 -10.31
N ILE A 164 13.72 7.30 -9.72
CA ILE A 164 12.72 6.37 -9.18
C ILE A 164 12.98 6.02 -7.72
N LEU A 165 11.91 6.04 -6.92
CA LEU A 165 11.90 5.66 -5.52
C LEU A 165 11.01 4.42 -5.33
N VAL A 166 11.63 3.28 -5.03
CA VAL A 166 10.96 1.97 -4.91
C VAL A 166 11.34 1.26 -3.62
N SER A 167 10.62 0.15 -3.31
CA SER A 167 10.95 -0.64 -2.13
C SER A 167 12.22 -1.47 -2.31
N ARG A 168 12.40 -2.09 -3.46
CA ARG A 168 13.59 -2.88 -3.80
C ARG A 168 13.91 -2.75 -5.29
N ALA A 169 15.16 -2.91 -5.65
CA ALA A 169 15.62 -2.94 -7.03
C ALA A 169 16.59 -4.10 -7.27
N SER A 170 16.65 -4.62 -8.49
CA SER A 170 17.68 -5.55 -8.89
C SER A 170 18.94 -4.79 -9.33
N ALA A 171 20.13 -5.36 -9.11
CA ALA A 171 21.40 -4.73 -9.48
C ALA A 171 21.43 -4.32 -10.97
N THR A 172 21.02 -5.22 -11.85
CA THR A 172 20.93 -4.95 -13.29
C THR A 172 19.94 -3.83 -13.66
N ALA A 173 18.88 -3.61 -12.86
CA ALA A 173 17.97 -2.50 -13.11
C ALA A 173 18.56 -1.17 -12.64
N ILE A 174 19.31 -1.18 -11.53
CA ILE A 174 20.03 -0.01 -11.05
C ILE A 174 21.06 0.43 -12.09
N GLU A 175 21.90 -0.50 -12.55
CA GLU A 175 22.91 -0.26 -13.59
C GLU A 175 22.30 0.34 -14.87
N ALA A 176 21.15 -0.20 -15.33
CA ALA A 176 20.49 0.27 -16.53
C ALA A 176 19.95 1.71 -16.38
N VAL A 177 19.38 2.05 -15.22
CA VAL A 177 18.87 3.41 -14.97
C VAL A 177 20.01 4.42 -14.80
N GLU A 178 21.06 4.04 -14.09
CA GLU A 178 22.24 4.90 -13.85
C GLU A 178 23.06 5.12 -15.13
N ALA A 179 23.12 4.12 -16.02
CA ALA A 179 23.77 4.26 -17.34
C ALA A 179 23.14 5.37 -18.20
N LEU A 180 21.86 5.65 -18.01
CA LEU A 180 21.15 6.73 -18.70
C LEU A 180 21.17 8.08 -17.92
N GLY A 181 21.89 8.13 -16.78
CA GLY A 181 21.94 9.32 -15.94
C GLY A 181 20.76 9.49 -14.98
N GLY A 182 19.94 8.48 -14.82
CA GLY A 182 18.86 8.45 -13.82
C GLY A 182 19.36 8.09 -12.43
N THR A 183 18.47 8.16 -11.44
CA THR A 183 18.75 7.79 -10.06
C THR A 183 17.75 6.77 -9.54
N VAL A 184 18.24 5.78 -8.79
CA VAL A 184 17.41 4.79 -8.11
C VAL A 184 17.64 4.94 -6.62
N THR A 185 16.57 5.07 -5.85
CA THR A 185 16.64 5.05 -4.39
C THR A 185 15.71 3.97 -3.86
N THR A 186 16.22 3.12 -2.98
CA THR A 186 15.38 2.10 -2.33
C THR A 186 15.02 2.55 -0.92
N ARG A 187 13.74 2.43 -0.56
CA ARG A 187 13.20 2.81 0.74
C ARG A 187 12.28 1.75 1.33
N PHE A 188 12.31 1.65 2.64
CA PHE A 188 11.43 0.75 3.39
C PHE A 188 10.01 1.29 3.48
N TYR A 189 9.03 0.41 3.27
CA TYR A 189 7.61 0.70 3.41
C TYR A 189 6.90 -0.42 4.15
N THR A 190 5.97 -0.05 5.01
CA THR A 190 5.01 -0.98 5.63
C THR A 190 3.66 -0.90 4.90
N LYS A 191 2.83 -1.94 5.00
CA LYS A 191 1.46 -1.95 4.41
C LYS A 191 0.63 -0.71 4.79
N PRO A 192 0.60 -0.25 6.06
CA PRO A 192 -0.10 0.97 6.43
C PRO A 192 0.52 2.23 5.80
N ALA A 193 1.85 2.29 5.69
CA ALA A 193 2.54 3.41 5.06
C ALA A 193 2.19 3.52 3.57
N ILE A 194 2.20 2.39 2.84
CA ILE A 194 1.79 2.34 1.43
C ILE A 194 0.38 2.90 1.24
N LYS A 195 -0.59 2.47 2.06
CA LYS A 195 -1.97 2.98 1.99
C LYS A 195 -2.04 4.51 2.17
N ARG A 196 -1.24 5.07 3.07
CA ARG A 196 -1.20 6.53 3.31
C ARG A 196 -0.51 7.28 2.18
N ILE A 197 0.54 6.71 1.59
CA ILE A 197 1.20 7.29 0.40
C ILE A 197 0.22 7.35 -0.77
N LEU A 198 -0.50 6.27 -1.04
CA LEU A 198 -1.51 6.22 -2.10
C LEU A 198 -2.67 7.20 -1.87
N GLN A 199 -2.97 7.54 -0.60
CA GLN A 199 -3.96 8.56 -0.23
C GLN A 199 -3.39 10.00 -0.23
N GLY A 200 -2.11 10.18 -0.52
CA GLY A 200 -1.46 11.49 -0.46
C GLY A 200 -1.29 12.08 0.95
N LYS A 201 -1.42 11.25 2.00
CA LYS A 201 -1.34 11.69 3.42
C LYS A 201 0.06 11.58 4.03
N SER A 202 1.05 11.20 3.26
CA SER A 202 2.45 11.12 3.70
C SER A 202 3.24 12.31 3.19
N VAL A 203 4.31 12.64 3.92
CA VAL A 203 5.31 13.60 3.43
C VAL A 203 5.88 13.06 2.12
N SER A 204 6.02 13.94 1.14
CA SER A 204 6.71 13.61 -0.11
C SER A 204 8.07 13.03 0.21
N SER A 205 8.31 11.79 -0.18
CA SER A 205 9.56 11.08 0.09
C SER A 205 10.73 11.56 -0.77
N SER A 206 10.51 12.61 -1.57
CA SER A 206 11.53 13.24 -2.41
C SER A 206 12.47 14.18 -1.65
N VAL A 207 12.11 14.56 -0.42
CA VAL A 207 12.97 15.44 0.39
C VAL A 207 13.87 14.58 1.29
N PRO A 208 15.19 14.68 1.18
CA PRO A 208 16.11 13.98 2.09
C PRO A 208 15.88 14.46 3.53
N LEU A 209 16.05 13.56 4.48
CA LEU A 209 15.77 13.81 5.90
C LEU A 209 16.50 15.05 6.44
N SER A 210 17.73 15.27 5.97
CA SER A 210 18.56 16.46 6.29
C SER A 210 17.94 17.78 5.83
N ALA A 211 17.17 17.78 4.75
CA ALA A 211 16.51 18.99 4.26
C ALA A 211 15.19 19.28 5.00
N MET A 212 14.56 18.27 5.58
CA MET A 212 13.37 18.46 6.44
C MET A 212 13.73 19.13 7.75
N ASP A 213 14.86 18.75 8.36
CA ASP A 213 15.32 19.38 9.60
C ASP A 213 15.78 20.83 9.36
N ALA A 214 16.33 21.12 8.18
CA ALA A 214 16.73 22.48 7.80
C ALA A 214 15.52 23.41 7.50
N GLN A 215 14.43 22.87 6.96
CA GLN A 215 13.20 23.66 6.70
C GLN A 215 12.43 23.96 7.99
N MET A 216 12.46 23.08 8.97
CA MET A 216 11.84 23.32 10.29
C MET A 216 12.52 24.42 11.09
N VAL A 217 13.81 24.70 10.84
CA VAL A 217 14.58 25.74 11.55
C VAL A 217 14.34 27.14 10.97
N ASN A 218 13.96 27.26 9.69
CA ASN A 218 13.83 28.54 8.99
C ASN A 218 12.41 29.13 9.02
N ASP A 219 11.39 28.34 9.38
CA ASP A 219 10.01 28.84 9.52
C ASP A 219 9.79 29.35 10.94
N SER A 220 9.96 30.67 11.11
CA SER A 220 9.69 31.35 12.36
C SER A 220 8.21 31.16 12.80
N PRO A 221 7.97 30.86 14.09
CA PRO A 221 6.71 30.27 14.57
C PRO A 221 5.53 31.26 14.71
N ILE A 222 5.64 32.49 14.20
CA ILE A 222 4.66 33.53 14.54
C ILE A 222 3.55 33.73 13.49
N LEU A 223 3.69 33.31 12.26
CA LEU A 223 2.71 33.57 11.19
C LEU A 223 1.97 32.36 10.65
N THR A 224 2.26 31.14 11.10
CA THR A 224 1.69 29.92 10.54
C THR A 224 0.73 29.17 11.45
N ALA A 225 0.39 29.71 12.63
CA ALA A 225 -0.51 29.04 13.58
C ALA A 225 -1.95 28.85 13.05
N ALA A 226 -2.37 29.61 12.05
CA ALA A 226 -3.72 29.51 11.49
C ALA A 226 -3.82 28.52 10.30
N SER A 227 -2.72 28.25 9.60
CA SER A 227 -2.69 27.29 8.48
C SER A 227 -2.16 25.90 8.86
N ALA A 228 -1.52 25.77 10.02
CA ALA A 228 -0.93 24.54 10.52
C ALA A 228 -1.95 23.55 11.12
N ALA A 229 -3.22 23.92 11.21
CA ALA A 229 -4.27 23.02 11.71
C ALA A 229 -4.66 21.90 10.72
N SER A 230 -4.04 21.78 9.55
CA SER A 230 -4.65 21.02 8.47
C SER A 230 -3.89 19.83 7.94
N SER A 231 -2.66 19.52 8.27
CA SER A 231 -2.13 18.22 7.81
C SER A 231 -1.02 17.68 8.69
N PHE A 232 -1.39 16.80 9.59
CA PHE A 232 -0.42 15.87 10.17
C PHE A 232 0.25 15.08 9.04
N SER A 233 1.48 15.46 8.75
CA SER A 233 2.31 14.81 7.76
C SER A 233 2.83 13.50 8.34
N TYR A 234 2.37 12.37 7.81
CA TYR A 234 2.80 11.06 8.32
C TYR A 234 4.24 10.77 7.94
N ARG A 235 5.11 10.66 8.93
CA ARG A 235 6.50 10.20 8.74
C ARG A 235 6.50 8.71 8.41
N LEU A 236 7.21 8.35 7.34
CA LEU A 236 7.38 6.96 6.95
C LEU A 236 8.23 6.20 7.98
N PRO A 237 7.84 4.97 8.34
CA PRO A 237 8.56 4.17 9.31
C PRO A 237 9.91 3.70 8.78
N ASP A 238 10.86 3.54 9.70
CA ASP A 238 12.17 2.93 9.43
C ASP A 238 12.13 1.41 9.67
N PRO A 239 13.01 0.64 9.02
CA PRO A 239 13.06 -0.81 9.19
C PRO A 239 13.54 -1.18 10.60
N THR A 240 12.88 -2.16 11.21
CA THR A 240 13.26 -2.72 12.52
C THR A 240 13.92 -4.08 12.40
N SER A 241 13.63 -4.82 11.32
CA SER A 241 14.24 -6.12 11.06
C SER A 241 15.69 -5.96 10.60
N ARG A 242 16.59 -6.79 11.17
CA ARG A 242 17.99 -6.81 10.77
C ARG A 242 18.19 -6.92 9.26
N LYS A 243 17.48 -7.85 8.60
CA LYS A 243 17.59 -8.07 7.16
C LYS A 243 17.23 -6.83 6.34
N ASP A 244 16.21 -6.11 6.78
CA ASP A 244 15.78 -4.90 6.09
C ASP A 244 16.74 -3.73 6.40
N ILE A 245 17.21 -3.58 7.63
CA ILE A 245 18.21 -2.56 7.98
C ILE A 245 19.49 -2.75 7.15
N GLU A 246 20.03 -3.98 7.08
CA GLU A 246 21.23 -4.29 6.30
C GLU A 246 21.00 -4.01 4.80
N TYR A 247 19.81 -4.37 4.24
CA TYR A 247 19.47 -4.09 2.85
C TYR A 247 19.45 -2.59 2.53
N TYR A 248 18.78 -1.78 3.37
CA TYR A 248 18.64 -0.34 3.13
C TYR A 248 19.87 0.48 3.54
N ARG A 249 20.85 -0.12 4.22
CA ARG A 249 22.17 0.47 4.47
C ARG A 249 23.16 0.15 3.36
N ASP A 250 22.86 -0.80 2.52
CA ASP A 250 23.77 -1.23 1.46
C ASP A 250 23.76 -0.22 0.30
N SER A 251 24.95 0.32 -0.03
CA SER A 251 25.15 1.20 -1.18
C SER A 251 24.92 0.48 -2.51
N ALA A 252 25.20 -0.83 -2.58
CA ALA A 252 24.93 -1.63 -3.79
C ALA A 252 23.45 -1.67 -4.15
N HIS A 253 22.56 -1.63 -3.16
CA HIS A 253 21.11 -1.59 -3.33
C HIS A 253 20.55 -0.16 -3.39
N ARG A 254 21.41 0.87 -3.36
CA ARG A 254 20.99 2.29 -3.33
C ARG A 254 20.01 2.57 -2.19
N GLY A 255 20.27 1.97 -1.03
CA GLY A 255 19.42 2.14 0.16
C GLY A 255 19.49 3.56 0.71
N TYR A 256 18.36 4.11 1.14
CA TYR A 256 18.27 5.46 1.68
C TYR A 256 19.04 5.68 2.99
N LEU A 257 19.44 4.59 3.67
CA LEU A 257 20.26 4.62 4.90
C LEU A 257 21.76 4.40 4.60
N SER A 258 22.19 4.35 3.34
CA SER A 258 23.59 4.10 2.98
C SER A 258 24.54 5.14 3.55
N HIS A 259 24.09 6.39 3.73
CA HIS A 259 24.86 7.47 4.36
C HIS A 259 25.22 7.20 5.83
N THR A 260 24.54 6.27 6.50
CA THR A 260 24.84 5.91 7.90
C THR A 260 26.02 4.93 8.02
N VAL A 261 26.51 4.42 6.91
CA VAL A 261 27.63 3.46 6.86
C VAL A 261 28.91 4.25 6.62
N GLU A 262 29.92 4.05 7.49
CA GLU A 262 31.24 4.65 7.33
C GLU A 262 31.93 4.11 6.06
N GLU A 263 32.74 4.93 5.40
CA GLU A 263 33.50 4.52 4.22
C GLU A 263 34.38 3.30 4.54
N GLY A 264 34.34 2.28 3.66
CA GLY A 264 35.07 1.04 3.83
C GLY A 264 34.42 0.03 4.78
N GLN A 265 33.26 0.36 5.35
CA GLN A 265 32.46 -0.59 6.14
C GLN A 265 31.36 -1.23 5.28
N GLY A 266 31.03 -2.51 5.58
CA GLY A 266 29.89 -3.17 4.95
C GLY A 266 28.56 -2.79 5.63
N PRO A 267 27.42 -3.12 5.01
CA PRO A 267 26.09 -2.83 5.53
C PRO A 267 25.74 -3.66 6.78
N SER A 268 26.51 -4.72 7.07
CA SER A 268 26.25 -5.64 8.18
C SER A 268 26.28 -4.95 9.53
N LEU A 269 25.31 -5.29 10.39
CA LEU A 269 25.26 -4.80 11.76
C LEU A 269 26.24 -5.53 12.70
N PHE A 270 26.65 -6.75 12.34
CA PHE A 270 27.51 -7.59 13.17
C PHE A 270 28.94 -7.66 12.69
N PHE A 271 29.15 -7.74 11.38
CA PHE A 271 30.46 -7.88 10.78
C PHE A 271 30.93 -6.52 10.27
N ARG A 272 31.75 -5.87 11.07
CA ARG A 272 32.44 -4.66 10.64
C ARG A 272 33.75 -5.04 9.98
N ALA A 273 34.07 -4.43 8.83
CA ALA A 273 35.39 -4.59 8.26
C ALA A 273 36.44 -4.05 9.26
N PRO A 274 37.57 -4.73 9.43
CA PRO A 274 38.61 -4.22 10.29
C PRO A 274 39.03 -2.85 9.74
N ARG A 275 39.03 -1.82 10.59
CA ARG A 275 39.57 -0.50 10.21
C ARG A 275 41.00 -0.71 9.77
N THR A 276 41.34 -0.31 8.55
CA THR A 276 42.68 -0.36 7.98
C THR A 276 43.63 0.70 8.62
N GLY A 277 43.40 1.05 9.85
CA GLY A 277 44.28 1.86 10.68
C GLY A 277 45.14 0.93 11.51
N LYS A 278 46.46 0.92 11.23
CA LYS A 278 47.55 0.29 11.95
C LYS A 278 47.10 -0.45 13.22
N PHE A 279 47.03 -1.78 13.16
CA PHE A 279 46.93 -2.60 14.36
C PHE A 279 48.08 -2.09 15.28
N GLN A 280 47.76 -1.26 16.24
CA GLN A 280 48.65 -1.10 17.38
C GLN A 280 48.64 -2.49 18.06
N LYS A 281 49.69 -3.27 17.75
CA LYS A 281 50.03 -4.43 18.56
C LYS A 281 50.02 -3.91 19.98
N LYS A 282 48.98 -4.28 20.78
CA LYS A 282 49.06 -4.16 22.21
C LYS A 282 50.36 -4.86 22.57
N SER A 283 51.38 -4.09 22.92
CA SER A 283 52.60 -4.62 23.47
C SER A 283 52.20 -5.50 24.61
N LYS A 284 52.46 -6.83 24.51
CA LYS A 284 52.37 -7.73 25.63
C LYS A 284 53.20 -7.04 26.73
N LYS A 285 52.53 -6.49 27.74
CA LYS A 285 53.20 -6.19 28.99
C LYS A 285 53.85 -7.50 29.39
N THR A 286 55.15 -7.59 29.29
CA THR A 286 55.96 -8.62 29.87
C THR A 286 55.74 -8.52 31.37
N GLY A 287 54.70 -9.20 31.85
CA GLY A 287 54.53 -9.41 33.27
C GLY A 287 55.74 -10.19 33.72
N THR A 288 56.47 -9.62 34.67
CA THR A 288 57.58 -10.22 35.38
C THR A 288 57.21 -11.66 35.73
N ALA A 289 58.14 -12.58 35.48
CA ALA A 289 58.02 -14.02 35.62
C ALA A 289 57.59 -14.54 37.00
N ALA A 290 57.33 -13.63 37.96
CA ALA A 290 56.87 -13.95 39.32
C ALA A 290 55.36 -14.21 39.43
N ALA A 291 54.52 -13.72 38.51
CA ALA A 291 53.06 -13.88 38.59
C ALA A 291 52.54 -15.14 37.90
N ALA A 292 53.39 -15.95 37.28
CA ALA A 292 52.98 -17.17 36.56
C ALA A 292 52.95 -18.43 37.40
N ARG A 293 53.24 -18.35 38.70
CA ARG A 293 53.31 -19.53 39.55
C ARG A 293 52.06 -19.82 40.38
N ASP A 294 51.14 -18.86 40.51
CA ASP A 294 49.99 -19.00 41.39
C ASP A 294 48.69 -19.51 40.73
N ASN A 295 48.70 -19.74 39.43
CA ASN A 295 47.51 -20.27 38.73
C ASN A 295 47.70 -21.70 38.22
N ARG A 296 48.38 -22.55 38.98
CA ARG A 296 48.27 -24.00 38.78
C ARG A 296 47.18 -24.54 39.69
N ILE A 297 45.97 -24.54 39.17
CA ILE A 297 44.99 -25.49 39.61
C ILE A 297 45.27 -26.75 38.79
N TRP A 298 45.91 -27.72 39.42
CA TRP A 298 46.04 -29.18 39.16
C TRP A 298 45.82 -29.74 37.84
#